data_d704b478adf419b11c705cbd0691f838
#
_entry.id   d704b478adf419b11c705cbd0691f838
#
_cell.length_a   1.000
_cell.length_b   1.000
_cell.length_c   1.000
_cell.angle_alpha   90.00
_cell.angle_beta   90.00
_cell.angle_gamma   90.00
#
_symmetry.space_group_name_H-M   'P 1'
#
loop_
_entity.id
_entity.type
_entity.pdbx_description
1 polymer ?
#
loop_
_entity_poly.entity_id
_entity_poly.type
_entity_poly.pdbx_seq_one_letter_code
_entity_poly.pdbx_strand_id
1 'polypeptide(L)'
;MQINIVKKTSTHNTTSRPNRNLKYIVIHYTAGLHSRPGAAANTAQYFATTTVQASADFIVDDATIVQYNPDIRNRNTWHCGGGRQSSQGGSVYGVCTNSNSIGIEVCSSNYTGKVTNANDKNWYYTDAVIEQTILLTKYLMETYNIDADHVVRHYDVTGKWCPGIIGWNSASGDESKWLAFKARLGGAEAPKPTVVNYKGKVTASSLNCRSGNSTSYPIVTTYAQGTVVTITKEQSGWGYTGDGWVSLSYIEKVTEAPVITPIVPDIKEEEEVTQERFNEMMNTWIAEQAKLNPSDWSAEAREWAENAGLIAGDTDGKKMYKKLLTREELVTVLYRALHRYFI
;
A
#
# COMPACT_ATOMS: atom_id res chain seq x y z
N MET A 1 0.14 21.43 4.73
CA MET A 1 -0.73 20.20 4.64
C MET A 1 -1.53 20.09 5.94
N GLN A 2 -2.86 19.80 5.89
CA GLN A 2 -3.66 19.57 7.10
C GLN A 2 -3.60 18.08 7.48
N ILE A 3 -3.16 17.78 8.69
CA ILE A 3 -3.00 16.42 9.21
C ILE A 3 -3.65 16.34 10.60
N ASN A 4 -4.35 15.26 10.89
CA ASN A 4 -4.95 15.04 12.19
C ASN A 4 -4.01 14.21 13.09
N ILE A 5 -3.44 14.83 14.11
CA ILE A 5 -2.54 14.19 15.07
C ILE A 5 -3.21 14.15 16.45
N VAL A 6 -3.43 12.95 16.96
CA VAL A 6 -3.95 12.72 18.30
C VAL A 6 -2.81 12.80 19.32
N LYS A 7 -2.92 13.66 20.31
CA LYS A 7 -1.92 13.79 21.38
C LYS A 7 -2.18 12.78 22.50
N LYS A 8 -1.23 11.87 22.70
CA LYS A 8 -1.14 10.97 23.87
C LYS A 8 0.28 11.07 24.43
N THR A 9 0.58 12.23 24.98
CA THR A 9 1.93 12.62 25.34
C THR A 9 2.36 12.14 26.70
N SER A 10 3.65 11.79 26.85
CA SER A 10 4.32 11.43 28.08
C SER A 10 5.77 11.90 28.04
N THR A 11 6.34 12.14 29.23
CA THR A 11 7.78 12.38 29.39
C THR A 11 8.57 11.12 29.75
N HIS A 12 7.88 9.98 29.93
CA HIS A 12 8.52 8.70 30.22
C HIS A 12 9.40 8.24 29.05
N ASN A 13 10.54 7.67 29.33
CA ASN A 13 11.54 7.25 28.30
C ASN A 13 11.94 8.36 27.32
N THR A 14 12.03 9.60 27.82
CA THR A 14 12.48 10.77 27.06
C THR A 14 13.52 11.54 27.83
N THR A 15 14.31 12.38 27.15
CA THR A 15 15.30 13.26 27.76
C THR A 15 15.03 14.70 27.39
N SER A 16 15.04 15.62 28.36
CA SER A 16 15.00 17.06 28.10
C SER A 16 16.27 17.47 27.34
N ARG A 17 16.10 18.11 26.20
CA ARG A 17 17.18 18.57 25.33
C ARG A 17 16.76 19.82 24.59
N PRO A 18 16.94 20.99 25.18
CA PRO A 18 16.50 22.25 24.59
C PRO A 18 17.18 22.52 23.23
N ASN A 19 16.41 23.11 22.32
CA ASN A 19 16.87 23.57 21.01
C ASN A 19 17.52 22.47 20.16
N ARG A 20 16.85 21.30 20.05
CA ARG A 20 17.31 20.21 19.17
C ARG A 20 17.48 20.68 17.73
N ASN A 21 18.63 20.41 17.15
CA ASN A 21 18.87 20.60 15.71
C ASN A 21 18.38 19.35 14.96
N LEU A 22 17.10 19.33 14.61
CA LEU A 22 16.45 18.22 13.95
C LEU A 22 16.91 18.13 12.48
N LYS A 23 17.51 17.00 12.13
CA LYS A 23 18.08 16.75 10.80
C LYS A 23 17.54 15.49 10.15
N TYR A 24 17.01 14.54 10.94
CA TYR A 24 16.59 13.22 10.46
C TYR A 24 15.19 12.88 10.92
N ILE A 25 14.52 12.06 10.10
CA ILE A 25 13.33 11.28 10.48
C ILE A 25 13.71 9.81 10.40
N VAL A 26 13.47 9.05 11.46
CA VAL A 26 13.84 7.63 11.55
C VAL A 26 12.59 6.76 11.59
N ILE A 27 12.47 5.87 10.62
CA ILE A 27 11.36 4.92 10.50
C ILE A 27 11.69 3.63 11.24
N HIS A 28 10.75 3.21 12.11
CA HIS A 28 10.78 1.98 12.88
C HIS A 28 9.53 1.14 12.61
N TYR A 29 9.47 -0.06 13.16
CA TYR A 29 8.29 -0.89 13.21
C TYR A 29 8.08 -1.45 14.62
N THR A 30 6.82 -1.60 15.01
CA THR A 30 6.49 -2.00 16.39
C THR A 30 6.72 -3.49 16.66
N ALA A 31 6.87 -4.34 15.63
CA ALA A 31 6.76 -5.80 15.75
C ALA A 31 5.48 -6.21 16.51
N GLY A 32 4.42 -5.42 16.38
CA GLY A 32 3.11 -5.63 17.02
C GLY A 32 2.17 -6.41 16.10
N LEU A 33 1.18 -7.04 16.70
CA LEU A 33 0.38 -8.06 16.03
C LEU A 33 -0.52 -7.53 14.92
N HIS A 34 -1.07 -6.31 15.07
CA HIS A 34 -2.01 -5.74 14.11
C HIS A 34 -1.84 -4.22 14.03
N SER A 35 -1.67 -3.72 12.80
CA SER A 35 -1.88 -2.31 12.49
C SER A 35 -3.38 -2.10 12.25
N ARG A 36 -4.11 -1.74 13.29
CA ARG A 36 -5.56 -1.46 13.26
C ARG A 36 -5.84 -0.19 14.05
N PRO A 37 -7.00 0.46 13.87
CA PRO A 37 -7.38 1.62 14.68
C PRO A 37 -7.20 1.37 16.18
N GLY A 38 -6.45 2.24 16.85
CA GLY A 38 -6.11 2.14 18.26
C GLY A 38 -4.77 1.47 18.59
N ALA A 39 -4.10 0.82 17.63
CA ALA A 39 -2.78 0.21 17.85
C ALA A 39 -1.71 1.27 18.20
N ALA A 40 -1.73 2.42 17.54
CA ALA A 40 -0.85 3.54 17.84
C ALA A 40 -1.06 4.07 19.26
N ALA A 41 -2.32 4.19 19.71
CA ALA A 41 -2.65 4.63 21.05
C ALA A 41 -2.20 3.62 22.12
N ASN A 42 -2.33 2.32 21.85
CA ASN A 42 -1.86 1.26 22.75
C ASN A 42 -0.34 1.25 22.85
N THR A 43 0.36 1.47 21.74
CA THR A 43 1.83 1.57 21.73
C THR A 43 2.31 2.80 22.49
N ALA A 44 1.62 3.96 22.37
CA ALA A 44 1.90 5.14 23.18
C ALA A 44 1.70 4.87 24.69
N GLN A 45 0.64 4.14 25.06
CA GLN A 45 0.40 3.73 26.44
C GLN A 45 1.49 2.77 26.95
N TYR A 46 1.94 1.83 26.12
CA TYR A 46 3.07 0.95 26.43
C TYR A 46 4.33 1.78 26.72
N PHE A 47 4.69 2.74 25.86
CA PHE A 47 5.85 3.61 26.10
C PHE A 47 5.74 4.44 27.38
N ALA A 48 4.53 4.83 27.76
CA ALA A 48 4.28 5.62 28.98
C ALA A 48 4.41 4.82 30.28
N THR A 49 4.39 3.48 30.20
CA THR A 49 4.34 2.61 31.39
C THR A 49 5.44 1.55 31.46
N THR A 50 6.10 1.28 30.32
CA THR A 50 7.12 0.21 30.25
C THR A 50 8.40 0.59 30.99
N THR A 51 9.07 -0.44 31.57
CA THR A 51 10.42 -0.32 32.11
C THR A 51 11.49 -0.46 31.03
N VAL A 52 11.12 -0.88 29.81
CA VAL A 52 12.02 -0.93 28.67
C VAL A 52 12.39 0.49 28.25
N GLN A 53 13.68 0.75 28.09
CA GLN A 53 14.20 2.06 27.68
C GLN A 53 14.00 2.29 26.18
N ALA A 54 12.75 2.45 25.78
CA ALA A 54 12.35 2.70 24.40
C ALA A 54 11.12 3.61 24.32
N SER A 55 11.09 4.47 23.32
CA SER A 55 9.94 5.31 22.96
C SER A 55 10.15 5.87 21.55
N ALA A 56 9.12 6.51 20.97
CA ALA A 56 9.24 7.25 19.71
C ALA A 56 8.49 8.57 19.80
N ASP A 57 8.80 9.50 18.92
CA ASP A 57 8.11 10.81 18.89
C ASP A 57 6.67 10.67 18.40
N PHE A 58 6.47 9.81 17.40
CA PHE A 58 5.17 9.51 16.81
C PHE A 58 4.97 8.00 16.65
N ILE A 59 3.72 7.60 16.69
CA ILE A 59 3.28 6.23 16.39
C ILE A 59 2.15 6.32 15.36
N VAL A 60 2.14 5.41 14.39
CA VAL A 60 1.17 5.39 13.28
C VAL A 60 0.52 4.03 13.17
N ASP A 61 -0.82 3.99 13.10
CA ASP A 61 -1.59 2.82 12.71
C ASP A 61 -2.41 3.09 11.44
N ASP A 62 -3.26 2.16 11.05
CA ASP A 62 -4.05 2.23 9.79
C ASP A 62 -4.96 3.46 9.70
N ALA A 63 -5.31 4.09 10.81
CA ALA A 63 -6.26 5.20 10.85
C ALA A 63 -5.78 6.40 11.66
N THR A 64 -4.76 6.23 12.52
CA THR A 64 -4.43 7.22 13.54
C THR A 64 -2.94 7.53 13.56
N ILE A 65 -2.62 8.80 13.66
CA ILE A 65 -1.29 9.31 13.97
C ILE A 65 -1.30 9.81 15.40
N VAL A 66 -0.46 9.24 16.26
CA VAL A 66 -0.34 9.61 17.67
C VAL A 66 0.99 10.31 17.91
N GLN A 67 0.95 11.51 18.48
CA GLN A 67 2.14 12.17 19.02
C GLN A 67 2.32 11.74 20.47
N TYR A 68 3.48 11.14 20.77
CA TYR A 68 3.90 10.72 22.12
C TYR A 68 4.79 11.76 22.80
N ASN A 69 5.82 12.26 22.11
CA ASN A 69 6.70 13.29 22.64
C ASN A 69 5.93 14.62 22.84
N PRO A 70 5.87 15.17 24.07
CA PRO A 70 5.13 16.41 24.31
C PRO A 70 5.78 17.65 23.66
N ASP A 71 7.10 17.61 23.42
CA ASP A 71 7.87 18.74 22.88
C ASP A 71 9.00 18.27 21.98
N ILE A 72 8.72 18.21 20.70
CA ILE A 72 9.66 17.70 19.67
C ILE A 72 10.94 18.52 19.61
N ARG A 73 10.89 19.83 19.85
CA ARG A 73 12.06 20.72 19.74
C ARG A 73 12.96 20.72 20.98
N ASN A 74 12.42 20.37 22.12
CA ASN A 74 13.16 20.49 23.41
C ASN A 74 13.26 19.17 24.16
N ARG A 75 12.84 18.06 23.57
CA ARG A 75 12.88 16.73 24.17
C ARG A 75 13.11 15.66 23.12
N ASN A 76 14.02 14.75 23.37
CA ASN A 76 14.20 13.58 22.52
C ASN A 76 13.63 12.31 23.15
N THR A 77 13.10 11.44 22.34
CA THR A 77 12.70 10.08 22.65
C THR A 77 13.89 9.12 22.52
N TRP A 78 13.75 7.89 23.03
CA TRP A 78 14.80 6.88 23.02
C TRP A 78 14.48 5.82 21.95
N HIS A 79 14.69 6.17 20.68
CA HIS A 79 14.24 5.33 19.56
C HIS A 79 15.37 4.66 18.77
N CYS A 80 16.47 5.36 18.46
CA CYS A 80 17.54 4.80 17.65
C CYS A 80 18.92 4.80 18.30
N GLY A 81 19.07 5.47 19.46
CA GLY A 81 20.33 5.61 20.15
C GLY A 81 21.37 6.40 19.34
N GLY A 82 22.03 5.75 18.42
CA GLY A 82 23.11 6.28 17.59
C GLY A 82 24.38 5.43 17.68
N GLY A 83 24.41 4.45 18.57
CA GLY A 83 25.48 3.46 18.69
C GLY A 83 25.27 2.26 17.77
N ARG A 84 26.37 1.59 17.41
CA ARG A 84 26.33 0.38 16.58
C ARG A 84 25.75 -0.79 17.38
N GLN A 85 24.76 -1.48 16.79
CA GLN A 85 24.14 -2.68 17.37
C GLN A 85 24.50 -3.98 16.62
N SER A 86 25.16 -3.88 15.46
CA SER A 86 25.65 -5.02 14.71
C SER A 86 27.04 -4.72 14.15
N SER A 87 27.74 -5.75 13.69
CA SER A 87 29.03 -5.62 13.01
C SER A 87 28.92 -4.84 11.69
N GLN A 88 27.73 -4.78 11.10
CA GLN A 88 27.50 -4.09 9.83
C GLN A 88 27.42 -2.57 10.00
N GLY A 89 26.87 -2.09 11.15
CA GLY A 89 26.60 -0.66 11.36
C GLY A 89 25.68 -0.08 10.30
N GLY A 90 25.17 1.11 10.53
CA GLY A 90 24.33 1.81 9.56
C GLY A 90 25.11 2.86 8.77
N SER A 91 24.56 3.28 7.62
CA SER A 91 25.16 4.30 6.75
C SER A 91 25.28 5.69 7.40
N VAL A 92 24.42 5.98 8.38
CA VAL A 92 24.40 7.23 9.15
C VAL A 92 24.77 7.02 10.62
N TYR A 93 25.53 5.94 10.91
CA TYR A 93 26.03 5.64 12.24
C TYR A 93 26.90 6.80 12.78
N GLY A 94 26.64 7.18 14.03
CA GLY A 94 27.35 8.28 14.70
C GLY A 94 26.95 9.67 14.22
N VAL A 95 26.17 9.78 13.15
CA VAL A 95 25.68 11.05 12.59
C VAL A 95 24.22 11.28 12.96
N CYS A 96 23.36 10.30 12.73
CA CYS A 96 21.97 10.31 13.18
C CYS A 96 21.89 9.72 14.59
N THR A 97 21.26 10.41 15.53
CA THR A 97 21.10 10.01 16.94
C THR A 97 19.73 10.42 17.44
N ASN A 98 19.31 9.94 18.61
CA ASN A 98 18.08 10.42 19.28
C ASN A 98 18.01 11.94 19.39
N SER A 99 19.14 12.62 19.51
CA SER A 99 19.18 14.08 19.77
C SER A 99 18.87 14.94 18.56
N ASN A 100 19.08 14.43 17.36
CA ASN A 100 18.90 15.18 16.11
C ASN A 100 17.91 14.53 15.14
N SER A 101 17.12 13.56 15.60
CA SER A 101 16.15 12.87 14.80
C SER A 101 14.77 12.80 15.45
N ILE A 102 13.74 12.63 14.63
CA ILE A 102 12.35 12.37 15.02
C ILE A 102 12.07 10.91 14.71
N GLY A 103 11.67 10.12 15.72
CA GLY A 103 11.35 8.70 15.56
C GLY A 103 9.87 8.48 15.25
N ILE A 104 9.58 7.67 14.23
CA ILE A 104 8.24 7.21 13.89
C ILE A 104 8.17 5.70 14.05
N GLU A 105 7.37 5.23 15.00
CA GLU A 105 7.00 3.82 15.11
C GLU A 105 5.79 3.52 14.24
N VAL A 106 5.98 2.68 13.26
CA VAL A 106 4.92 2.24 12.34
C VAL A 106 4.36 0.91 12.82
N CYS A 107 3.07 0.87 13.14
CA CYS A 107 2.42 -0.34 13.59
C CYS A 107 2.45 -1.40 12.48
N SER A 108 3.04 -2.55 12.78
CA SER A 108 3.11 -3.68 11.86
C SER A 108 2.01 -4.69 12.14
N SER A 109 1.82 -5.59 11.19
CA SER A 109 0.97 -6.78 11.31
C SER A 109 1.77 -8.03 11.01
N ASN A 110 1.27 -9.20 11.40
CA ASN A 110 1.92 -10.48 11.15
C ASN A 110 0.95 -11.45 10.49
N TYR A 111 1.35 -12.08 9.39
CA TYR A 111 0.52 -13.01 8.63
C TYR A 111 0.09 -14.25 9.44
N THR A 112 0.86 -14.63 10.45
CA THR A 112 0.52 -15.78 11.32
C THR A 112 -0.59 -15.48 12.32
N GLY A 113 -0.94 -14.20 12.51
CA GLY A 113 -1.86 -13.76 13.55
C GLY A 113 -1.32 -13.96 14.97
N LYS A 114 -0.01 -14.16 15.15
CA LYS A 114 0.64 -14.37 16.44
C LYS A 114 1.79 -13.38 16.64
N VAL A 115 2.04 -13.05 17.89
CA VAL A 115 3.26 -12.31 18.25
C VAL A 115 4.45 -13.27 18.12
N THR A 116 5.40 -12.89 17.28
CA THR A 116 6.62 -13.63 17.02
C THR A 116 7.83 -12.75 17.37
N ASN A 117 9.04 -13.27 17.20
CA ASN A 117 10.22 -12.44 17.40
C ASN A 117 10.35 -11.36 16.34
N ALA A 118 11.11 -10.31 16.63
CA ALA A 118 11.32 -9.18 15.75
C ALA A 118 11.96 -9.52 14.39
N ASN A 119 12.63 -10.68 14.27
CA ASN A 119 13.26 -11.11 13.03
C ASN A 119 12.39 -12.05 12.19
N ASP A 120 11.11 -12.21 12.55
CA ASP A 120 10.18 -13.05 11.80
C ASP A 120 9.90 -12.44 10.43
N LYS A 121 9.96 -13.26 9.38
CA LYS A 121 9.72 -12.84 7.99
C LYS A 121 8.25 -12.59 7.68
N ASN A 122 7.33 -12.93 8.59
CA ASN A 122 5.90 -12.75 8.42
C ASN A 122 5.39 -11.35 8.80
N TRP A 123 6.28 -10.45 9.27
CA TRP A 123 5.92 -9.06 9.51
C TRP A 123 5.65 -8.32 8.20
N TYR A 124 4.62 -7.49 8.20
CA TYR A 124 4.28 -6.63 7.08
C TYR A 124 3.63 -5.32 7.53
N TYR A 125 3.64 -4.33 6.64
CA TYR A 125 2.83 -3.13 6.74
C TYR A 125 1.60 -3.26 5.85
N THR A 126 0.44 -2.80 6.33
CA THR A 126 -0.74 -2.60 5.51
C THR A 126 -0.56 -1.38 4.60
N ASP A 127 -1.29 -1.32 3.49
CA ASP A 127 -1.25 -0.13 2.63
C ASP A 127 -1.76 1.10 3.40
N ALA A 128 -2.75 0.94 4.27
CA ALA A 128 -3.30 2.02 5.08
C ALA A 128 -2.25 2.64 6.01
N VAL A 129 -1.45 1.84 6.73
CA VAL A 129 -0.41 2.38 7.61
C VAL A 129 0.72 3.04 6.83
N ILE A 130 1.03 2.54 5.63
CA ILE A 130 2.02 3.17 4.74
C ILE A 130 1.53 4.56 4.32
N GLU A 131 0.26 4.71 3.91
CA GLU A 131 -0.31 6.01 3.55
C GLU A 131 -0.26 7.01 4.72
N GLN A 132 -0.66 6.60 5.91
CA GLN A 132 -0.58 7.44 7.11
C GLN A 132 0.86 7.81 7.45
N THR A 133 1.81 6.88 7.27
CA THR A 133 3.24 7.14 7.52
C THR A 133 3.81 8.16 6.52
N ILE A 134 3.44 8.06 5.24
CA ILE A 134 3.84 9.05 4.22
C ILE A 134 3.27 10.43 4.54
N LEU A 135 1.98 10.49 4.93
CA LEU A 135 1.32 11.73 5.30
C LEU A 135 2.05 12.42 6.47
N LEU A 136 2.33 11.68 7.54
CA LEU A 136 3.09 12.19 8.69
C LEU A 136 4.50 12.60 8.30
N THR A 137 5.22 11.75 7.56
CA THR A 137 6.62 12.02 7.18
C THR A 137 6.72 13.30 6.36
N LYS A 138 5.86 13.50 5.36
CA LYS A 138 5.82 14.75 4.58
C LYS A 138 5.50 15.97 5.43
N TYR A 139 4.55 15.86 6.35
CA TYR A 139 4.23 16.91 7.30
C TYR A 139 5.45 17.30 8.17
N LEU A 140 6.20 16.32 8.67
CA LEU A 140 7.39 16.54 9.48
C LEU A 140 8.55 17.11 8.65
N MET A 141 8.74 16.64 7.42
CA MET A 141 9.70 17.19 6.46
C MET A 141 9.46 18.69 6.24
N GLU A 142 8.22 19.08 5.96
CA GLU A 142 7.83 20.49 5.78
C GLU A 142 8.01 21.30 7.07
N THR A 143 7.53 20.78 8.22
CA THR A 143 7.53 21.49 9.51
C THR A 143 8.94 21.75 10.05
N TYR A 144 9.86 20.81 9.82
CA TYR A 144 11.23 20.86 10.39
C TYR A 144 12.31 21.09 9.34
N ASN A 145 11.93 21.32 8.08
CA ASN A 145 12.83 21.52 6.95
C ASN A 145 13.84 20.36 6.80
N ILE A 146 13.33 19.14 6.79
CA ILE A 146 14.09 17.89 6.60
C ILE A 146 13.77 17.37 5.20
N ASP A 147 14.80 17.18 4.36
CA ASP A 147 14.60 16.64 3.03
C ASP A 147 14.40 15.12 3.03
N ALA A 148 14.01 14.57 1.89
CA ALA A 148 13.77 13.14 1.76
C ALA A 148 15.02 12.27 1.96
N ASP A 149 16.22 12.79 1.69
CA ASP A 149 17.46 12.03 1.87
C ASP A 149 17.79 11.80 3.35
N HIS A 150 17.30 12.67 4.21
CA HIS A 150 17.42 12.56 5.66
C HIS A 150 16.27 11.77 6.33
N VAL A 151 15.37 11.19 5.55
CA VAL A 151 14.43 10.17 6.05
C VAL A 151 15.11 8.81 5.93
N VAL A 152 15.41 8.18 7.06
CA VAL A 152 16.23 6.98 7.17
C VAL A 152 15.53 5.90 8.02
N ARG A 153 16.03 4.69 8.00
CA ARG A 153 15.55 3.59 8.86
C ARG A 153 16.43 3.46 10.10
N HIS A 154 15.93 2.84 11.14
CA HIS A 154 16.79 2.44 12.28
C HIS A 154 17.96 1.56 11.81
N TYR A 155 17.76 0.73 10.79
CA TYR A 155 18.80 -0.04 10.12
C TYR A 155 19.94 0.85 9.61
N ASP A 156 19.64 1.99 9.03
CA ASP A 156 20.64 2.93 8.51
C ASP A 156 21.42 3.62 9.64
N VAL A 157 20.82 3.70 10.85
CA VAL A 157 21.49 4.30 12.03
C VAL A 157 22.42 3.32 12.72
N THR A 158 21.98 2.09 13.01
CA THR A 158 22.73 1.18 13.90
C THR A 158 23.03 -0.19 13.29
N GLY A 159 22.48 -0.51 12.12
CA GLY A 159 22.50 -1.85 11.53
C GLY A 159 21.47 -2.82 12.13
N LYS A 160 20.64 -2.36 13.08
CA LYS A 160 19.56 -3.16 13.63
C LYS A 160 18.55 -3.52 12.55
N TRP A 161 18.03 -4.75 12.55
CA TRP A 161 16.95 -5.16 11.66
C TRP A 161 15.63 -4.44 12.02
N CYS A 162 15.54 -3.17 11.63
CA CYS A 162 14.38 -2.33 11.87
C CYS A 162 14.25 -1.25 10.78
N PRO A 163 13.13 -1.23 10.03
CA PRO A 163 11.99 -2.14 10.08
C PRO A 163 12.36 -3.57 9.68
N GLY A 164 11.89 -4.55 10.46
CA GLY A 164 12.15 -5.97 10.26
C GLY A 164 11.21 -6.61 9.22
N ILE A 165 10.92 -5.91 8.15
CA ILE A 165 9.93 -6.27 7.12
C ILE A 165 10.64 -6.47 5.79
N ILE A 166 10.32 -7.55 5.10
CA ILE A 166 10.87 -7.84 3.76
C ILE A 166 10.52 -6.69 2.80
N GLY A 167 11.51 -6.23 2.05
CA GLY A 167 11.40 -5.08 1.14
C GLY A 167 11.73 -3.74 1.80
N TRP A 168 11.96 -3.69 3.13
CA TRP A 168 12.23 -2.46 3.85
C TRP A 168 13.68 -2.27 4.30
N ASN A 169 14.53 -3.28 4.22
CA ASN A 169 15.96 -3.11 4.50
C ASN A 169 16.82 -4.13 3.73
N SER A 170 18.08 -3.76 3.45
CA SER A 170 19.03 -4.57 2.68
C SER A 170 19.44 -5.89 3.34
N ALA A 171 19.28 -6.01 4.66
CA ALA A 171 19.54 -7.28 5.34
C ALA A 171 18.55 -8.38 4.93
N SER A 172 17.38 -8.02 4.37
CA SER A 172 16.44 -8.96 3.78
C SER A 172 16.79 -9.39 2.36
N GLY A 173 17.80 -8.76 1.75
CA GLY A 173 18.12 -8.92 0.32
C GLY A 173 17.16 -8.18 -0.63
N ASP A 174 16.23 -7.41 -0.09
CA ASP A 174 15.22 -6.67 -0.84
C ASP A 174 14.92 -5.32 -0.16
N GLU A 175 15.06 -4.22 -0.91
CA GLU A 175 14.75 -2.85 -0.47
C GLU A 175 13.64 -2.19 -1.30
N SER A 176 12.96 -2.94 -2.14
CA SER A 176 12.03 -2.39 -3.12
C SER A 176 10.91 -1.55 -2.50
N LYS A 177 10.38 -1.97 -1.36
CA LYS A 177 9.31 -1.23 -0.63
C LYS A 177 9.83 0.04 0.03
N TRP A 178 11.05 0.01 0.56
CA TRP A 178 11.71 1.18 1.11
C TRP A 178 11.96 2.22 0.02
N LEU A 179 12.48 1.80 -1.14
CA LEU A 179 12.72 2.68 -2.27
C LEU A 179 11.42 3.29 -2.81
N ALA A 180 10.35 2.50 -2.88
CA ALA A 180 9.02 2.98 -3.25
C ALA A 180 8.47 4.00 -2.24
N PHE A 181 8.64 3.76 -0.94
CA PHE A 181 8.29 4.71 0.11
C PHE A 181 9.08 6.02 -0.04
N LYS A 182 10.40 5.95 -0.23
CA LYS A 182 11.29 7.12 -0.43
C LYS A 182 10.91 7.94 -1.65
N ALA A 183 10.63 7.29 -2.78
CA ALA A 183 10.20 7.96 -4.01
C ALA A 183 8.94 8.81 -3.78
N ARG A 184 8.00 8.33 -2.96
CA ARG A 184 6.78 9.07 -2.62
C ARG A 184 7.01 10.29 -1.72
N LEU A 185 8.12 10.33 -0.97
CA LEU A 185 8.48 11.50 -0.13
C LEU A 185 9.02 12.64 -0.96
N GLY A 186 9.83 12.38 -1.97
CA GLY A 186 10.45 13.38 -2.85
C GLY A 186 9.50 14.02 -3.87
N GLY A 187 8.19 13.75 -3.79
CA GLY A 187 7.19 14.27 -4.74
C GLY A 187 7.11 13.45 -6.05
N ALA A 188 7.96 12.45 -6.23
CA ALA A 188 7.73 11.44 -7.24
C ALA A 188 6.55 10.57 -6.78
N GLU A 189 5.48 10.56 -7.56
CA GLU A 189 4.44 9.55 -7.39
C GLU A 189 5.11 8.16 -7.39
N ALA A 190 4.70 7.26 -6.48
CA ALA A 190 5.14 5.86 -6.59
C ALA A 190 4.95 5.43 -8.05
N PRO A 191 5.90 4.73 -8.67
CA PRO A 191 5.75 4.33 -10.06
C PRO A 191 4.39 3.67 -10.21
N LYS A 192 3.47 4.32 -10.94
CA LYS A 192 2.18 3.71 -11.25
C LYS A 192 2.44 2.45 -12.06
N PRO A 193 1.69 1.37 -11.85
CA PRO A 193 1.79 0.24 -12.73
C PRO A 193 1.62 0.69 -14.18
N THR A 194 2.57 0.34 -15.03
CA THR A 194 2.44 0.57 -16.47
C THR A 194 1.33 -0.33 -16.99
N VAL A 195 0.32 0.25 -17.62
CA VAL A 195 -0.74 -0.52 -18.28
C VAL A 195 -0.14 -1.17 -19.51
N VAL A 196 -0.27 -2.49 -19.61
CA VAL A 196 0.17 -3.31 -20.74
C VAL A 196 -0.95 -4.28 -21.09
N ASN A 197 -0.86 -4.92 -22.22
CA ASN A 197 -1.78 -6.01 -22.60
C ASN A 197 -1.08 -6.99 -23.50
N TYR A 198 -0.57 -8.08 -22.93
CA TYR A 198 0.06 -9.14 -23.70
C TYR A 198 -0.10 -10.50 -23.02
N LYS A 199 0.03 -11.56 -23.81
CA LYS A 199 0.07 -12.93 -23.30
C LYS A 199 1.50 -13.31 -22.94
N GLY A 200 1.66 -13.90 -21.76
CA GLY A 200 2.92 -14.42 -21.26
C GLY A 200 2.80 -15.89 -20.89
N LYS A 201 3.77 -16.70 -21.30
CA LYS A 201 3.84 -18.13 -20.99
C LYS A 201 4.72 -18.35 -19.77
N VAL A 202 4.23 -19.08 -18.80
CA VAL A 202 4.97 -19.44 -17.59
C VAL A 202 6.11 -20.40 -17.92
N THR A 203 7.34 -20.04 -17.53
CA THR A 203 8.56 -20.84 -17.77
C THR A 203 8.97 -21.68 -16.55
N ALA A 204 8.60 -21.26 -15.32
CA ALA A 204 8.87 -22.00 -14.10
C ALA A 204 7.97 -23.25 -14.01
N SER A 205 8.45 -24.32 -13.34
CA SER A 205 7.65 -25.53 -13.09
C SER A 205 6.36 -25.24 -12.30
N SER A 206 6.43 -24.25 -11.39
CA SER A 206 5.29 -23.70 -10.66
C SER A 206 5.58 -22.23 -10.36
N LEU A 207 4.72 -21.33 -10.78
CA LEU A 207 4.84 -19.88 -10.57
C LEU A 207 3.79 -19.40 -9.57
N ASN A 208 4.25 -18.86 -8.45
CA ASN A 208 3.37 -18.24 -7.47
C ASN A 208 2.76 -16.94 -8.01
N CYS A 209 1.44 -16.85 -7.97
CA CYS A 209 0.67 -15.63 -8.14
C CYS A 209 0.34 -15.08 -6.75
N ARG A 210 0.64 -13.81 -6.50
CA ARG A 210 0.57 -13.19 -5.18
C ARG A 210 -0.40 -12.02 -5.16
N SER A 211 -0.90 -11.67 -3.98
CA SER A 211 -1.82 -10.52 -3.82
C SER A 211 -1.14 -9.17 -4.08
N GLY A 212 0.17 -9.11 -4.23
CA GLY A 212 0.94 -7.89 -4.53
C GLY A 212 2.25 -8.19 -5.25
N ASN A 213 2.90 -7.15 -5.74
CA ASN A 213 4.07 -7.18 -6.63
C ASN A 213 5.41 -7.41 -5.90
N SER A 214 5.46 -8.33 -4.95
CA SER A 214 6.71 -8.82 -4.35
C SER A 214 6.53 -10.22 -3.73
N THR A 215 7.64 -10.88 -3.42
CA THR A 215 7.64 -12.20 -2.77
C THR A 215 7.11 -12.18 -1.34
N SER A 216 6.97 -11.01 -0.73
CA SER A 216 6.44 -10.86 0.63
C SER A 216 4.90 -10.90 0.71
N TYR A 217 4.21 -10.79 -0.43
CA TYR A 217 2.76 -10.90 -0.46
C TYR A 217 2.30 -12.37 -0.44
N PRO A 218 1.16 -12.66 0.20
CA PRO A 218 0.57 -14.00 0.20
C PRO A 218 0.38 -14.55 -1.21
N ILE A 219 0.55 -15.86 -1.34
CA ILE A 219 0.20 -16.58 -2.57
C ILE A 219 -1.31 -16.69 -2.61
N VAL A 220 -1.93 -16.21 -3.69
CA VAL A 220 -3.38 -16.33 -3.94
C VAL A 220 -3.70 -17.53 -4.83
N THR A 221 -2.78 -17.84 -5.76
CA THR A 221 -2.87 -19.04 -6.62
C THR A 221 -1.48 -19.38 -7.17
N THR A 222 -1.37 -20.48 -7.92
CA THR A 222 -0.15 -20.87 -8.64
C THR A 222 -0.47 -21.25 -10.07
N TYR A 223 0.45 -21.00 -10.97
CA TYR A 223 0.37 -21.37 -12.38
C TYR A 223 1.42 -22.43 -12.69
N ALA A 224 1.01 -23.52 -13.37
CA ALA A 224 1.91 -24.55 -13.86
C ALA A 224 2.75 -24.05 -15.06
N GLN A 225 3.88 -24.69 -15.31
CA GLN A 225 4.70 -24.42 -16.49
C GLN A 225 3.87 -24.56 -17.77
N GLY A 226 4.09 -23.66 -18.71
CA GLY A 226 3.35 -23.62 -19.97
C GLY A 226 2.01 -22.91 -19.92
N THR A 227 1.49 -22.59 -18.73
CA THR A 227 0.25 -21.79 -18.61
C THR A 227 0.42 -20.45 -19.29
N VAL A 228 -0.54 -20.04 -20.11
CA VAL A 228 -0.56 -18.71 -20.74
C VAL A 228 -1.47 -17.81 -19.93
N VAL A 229 -0.90 -16.72 -19.41
CA VAL A 229 -1.59 -15.68 -18.65
C VAL A 229 -1.61 -14.37 -19.43
N THR A 230 -2.61 -13.54 -19.21
CA THR A 230 -2.65 -12.18 -19.78
C THR A 230 -2.08 -11.20 -18.77
N ILE A 231 -0.99 -10.50 -19.12
CA ILE A 231 -0.41 -9.46 -18.29
C ILE A 231 -1.05 -8.12 -18.67
N THR A 232 -1.72 -7.48 -17.72
CA THR A 232 -2.45 -6.22 -17.94
C THR A 232 -1.79 -5.01 -17.29
N LYS A 233 -0.88 -5.23 -16.35
CA LYS A 233 -0.07 -4.18 -15.71
C LYS A 233 1.31 -4.73 -15.39
N GLU A 234 2.32 -3.86 -15.45
CA GLU A 234 3.68 -4.16 -15.00
C GLU A 234 4.14 -3.15 -13.96
N GLN A 235 4.82 -3.61 -12.92
CA GLN A 235 5.45 -2.76 -11.91
C GLN A 235 6.62 -3.48 -11.25
N SER A 236 7.79 -2.85 -11.23
CA SER A 236 8.98 -3.35 -10.52
C SER A 236 9.32 -4.82 -10.81
N GLY A 237 9.24 -5.25 -12.10
CA GLY A 237 9.52 -6.63 -12.51
C GLY A 237 8.42 -7.65 -12.24
N TRP A 238 7.22 -7.18 -11.85
CA TRP A 238 6.03 -7.99 -11.65
C TRP A 238 4.94 -7.65 -12.66
N GLY A 239 4.18 -8.67 -13.08
CA GLY A 239 3.05 -8.54 -13.99
C GLY A 239 1.73 -8.94 -13.33
N TYR A 240 0.67 -8.17 -13.52
CA TYR A 240 -0.66 -8.45 -12.99
C TYR A 240 -1.48 -9.26 -13.99
N THR A 241 -1.99 -10.41 -13.55
CA THR A 241 -2.69 -11.40 -14.39
C THR A 241 -4.22 -11.31 -14.32
N GLY A 242 -4.78 -10.47 -13.45
CA GLY A 242 -6.20 -10.48 -13.09
C GLY A 242 -6.46 -11.18 -11.75
N ASP A 243 -5.80 -12.31 -11.50
CA ASP A 243 -5.88 -13.02 -10.21
C ASP A 243 -4.92 -12.44 -9.16
N GLY A 244 -3.80 -11.85 -9.62
CA GLY A 244 -2.74 -11.31 -8.78
C GLY A 244 -1.47 -11.01 -9.58
N TRP A 245 -0.36 -10.90 -8.85
CA TRP A 245 0.93 -10.52 -9.39
C TRP A 245 1.87 -11.73 -9.53
N VAL A 246 2.54 -11.84 -10.66
CA VAL A 246 3.56 -12.86 -10.95
C VAL A 246 4.88 -12.19 -11.27
N SER A 247 6.00 -12.84 -10.93
CA SER A 247 7.33 -12.35 -11.30
C SER A 247 7.54 -12.51 -12.82
N LEU A 248 7.83 -11.41 -13.49
CA LEU A 248 8.10 -11.40 -14.94
C LEU A 248 9.39 -12.13 -15.33
N SER A 249 10.29 -12.39 -14.39
CA SER A 249 11.47 -13.24 -14.61
C SER A 249 11.13 -14.68 -15.02
N TYR A 250 9.90 -15.11 -14.78
CA TYR A 250 9.37 -16.43 -15.12
C TYR A 250 8.24 -16.38 -16.16
N ILE A 251 8.15 -15.27 -16.89
CA ILE A 251 7.18 -15.06 -17.96
C ILE A 251 7.90 -14.80 -19.27
N GLU A 252 7.70 -15.66 -20.22
CA GLU A 252 8.13 -15.45 -21.61
C GLU A 252 6.98 -14.80 -22.39
N LYS A 253 7.23 -13.64 -23.02
CA LYS A 253 6.21 -13.00 -23.87
C LYS A 253 5.89 -13.91 -25.05
N VAL A 254 4.61 -14.27 -25.19
CA VAL A 254 4.15 -14.99 -26.38
C VAL A 254 4.09 -13.98 -27.52
N THR A 255 5.09 -14.02 -28.39
CA THR A 255 5.02 -13.33 -29.67
C THR A 255 4.10 -14.16 -30.56
N GLU A 256 2.88 -13.71 -30.78
CA GLU A 256 2.08 -14.28 -31.87
C GLU A 256 2.90 -14.13 -33.16
N ALA A 257 2.99 -15.20 -33.96
CA ALA A 257 3.56 -15.11 -35.31
C ALA A 257 2.85 -13.95 -36.02
N PRO A 258 3.57 -13.18 -36.85
CA PRO A 258 2.99 -11.99 -37.44
C PRO A 258 1.70 -12.37 -38.17
N VAL A 259 0.58 -12.02 -37.59
CA VAL A 259 -0.66 -11.95 -38.33
C VAL A 259 -0.38 -10.90 -39.42
N ILE A 260 -0.51 -11.30 -40.68
CA ILE A 260 -0.44 -10.37 -41.80
C ILE A 260 -1.59 -9.38 -41.56
N THR A 261 -1.26 -8.27 -40.92
CA THR A 261 -2.19 -7.14 -40.77
C THR A 261 -2.52 -6.66 -42.17
N PRO A 262 -3.80 -6.50 -42.50
CA PRO A 262 -4.16 -5.70 -43.67
C PRO A 262 -3.48 -4.34 -43.51
N ILE A 263 -2.87 -3.85 -44.56
CA ILE A 263 -2.22 -2.53 -44.64
C ILE A 263 -3.26 -1.50 -44.17
N VAL A 264 -3.12 -1.02 -42.93
CA VAL A 264 -3.84 0.17 -42.48
C VAL A 264 -3.07 1.34 -43.09
N PRO A 265 -3.71 2.21 -43.84
CA PRO A 265 -3.02 3.38 -44.40
C PRO A 265 -2.49 4.26 -43.27
N ASP A 266 -1.30 4.77 -43.51
CA ASP A 266 -0.53 5.72 -42.71
C ASP A 266 -1.43 6.76 -42.02
N ILE A 267 -1.63 6.60 -40.70
CA ILE A 267 -2.36 7.58 -39.90
C ILE A 267 -1.36 8.68 -39.58
N LYS A 268 -1.40 9.71 -40.35
CA LYS A 268 -0.80 11.00 -40.06
C LYS A 268 -1.57 11.66 -38.93
N GLU A 269 -0.79 12.24 -38.00
CA GLU A 269 -1.17 13.17 -36.94
C GLU A 269 -2.01 12.57 -35.80
N GLU A 270 -1.53 12.82 -34.56
CA GLU A 270 -2.32 12.71 -33.34
C GLU A 270 -3.54 13.61 -33.45
N GLU A 271 -4.67 13.04 -33.85
CA GLU A 271 -5.95 13.75 -33.73
C GLU A 271 -6.21 13.96 -32.23
N GLU A 272 -6.17 15.22 -31.81
CA GLU A 272 -6.61 15.64 -30.47
C GLU A 272 -8.04 15.10 -30.26
N VAL A 273 -8.22 14.19 -29.28
CA VAL A 273 -9.54 13.58 -29.01
C VAL A 273 -10.46 14.67 -28.48
N THR A 274 -11.37 15.16 -29.29
CA THR A 274 -12.36 16.16 -28.87
C THR A 274 -13.26 15.60 -27.76
N GLN A 275 -13.88 16.47 -26.98
CA GLN A 275 -14.83 16.09 -25.93
C GLN A 275 -16.00 15.27 -26.50
N GLU A 276 -16.48 15.62 -27.72
CA GLU A 276 -17.55 14.90 -28.41
C GLU A 276 -17.11 13.48 -28.75
N ARG A 277 -15.91 13.30 -29.28
CA ARG A 277 -15.35 11.99 -29.62
C ARG A 277 -15.15 11.12 -28.39
N PHE A 278 -14.64 11.71 -27.31
CA PHE A 278 -14.53 11.04 -26.02
C PHE A 278 -15.89 10.57 -25.49
N ASN A 279 -16.91 11.44 -25.55
CA ASN A 279 -18.26 11.11 -25.11
C ASN A 279 -18.88 9.98 -25.95
N GLU A 280 -18.67 9.99 -27.26
CA GLU A 280 -19.09 8.90 -28.15
C GLU A 280 -18.45 7.56 -27.79
N MET A 281 -17.13 7.56 -27.58
CA MET A 281 -16.38 6.36 -27.18
C MET A 281 -16.87 5.83 -25.83
N MET A 282 -17.09 6.71 -24.84
CA MET A 282 -17.60 6.34 -23.52
C MET A 282 -19.03 5.78 -23.61
N ASN A 283 -19.91 6.39 -24.36
CA ASN A 283 -21.28 5.90 -24.55
C ASN A 283 -21.30 4.54 -25.24
N THR A 284 -20.46 4.34 -26.24
CA THR A 284 -20.31 3.05 -26.93
C THR A 284 -19.81 1.98 -25.96
N TRP A 285 -18.77 2.28 -25.17
CA TRP A 285 -18.23 1.36 -24.19
C TRP A 285 -19.27 0.98 -23.12
N ILE A 286 -20.02 1.96 -22.59
CA ILE A 286 -21.10 1.72 -21.60
C ILE A 286 -22.17 0.81 -22.20
N ALA A 287 -22.57 1.04 -23.45
CA ALA A 287 -23.56 0.22 -24.13
C ALA A 287 -23.07 -1.22 -24.37
N GLU A 288 -21.78 -1.42 -24.64
CA GLU A 288 -21.18 -2.74 -24.77
C GLU A 288 -21.09 -3.47 -23.42
N GLN A 289 -20.72 -2.77 -22.34
CA GLN A 289 -20.72 -3.36 -21.00
C GLN A 289 -22.11 -3.87 -20.59
N ALA A 290 -23.15 -3.14 -20.92
CA ALA A 290 -24.54 -3.52 -20.63
C ALA A 290 -24.98 -4.81 -21.33
N LYS A 291 -24.31 -5.21 -22.41
CA LYS A 291 -24.60 -6.46 -23.18
C LYS A 291 -23.88 -7.68 -22.61
N LEU A 292 -22.88 -7.50 -21.74
CA LEU A 292 -22.09 -8.60 -21.20
C LEU A 292 -22.94 -9.47 -20.27
N ASN A 293 -22.69 -10.77 -20.32
CA ASN A 293 -23.28 -11.70 -19.37
C ASN A 293 -22.81 -11.42 -17.96
N PRO A 294 -23.70 -11.54 -16.96
CA PRO A 294 -23.31 -11.41 -15.57
C PRO A 294 -22.39 -12.56 -15.14
N SER A 295 -21.54 -12.31 -14.14
CA SER A 295 -20.60 -13.31 -13.62
C SER A 295 -21.31 -14.38 -12.79
N ASP A 296 -20.86 -15.62 -12.87
CA ASP A 296 -21.49 -16.80 -12.20
C ASP A 296 -21.50 -16.62 -10.67
N TRP A 297 -20.44 -16.04 -10.08
CA TRP A 297 -20.34 -15.83 -8.65
C TRP A 297 -21.48 -14.98 -8.06
N SER A 298 -22.17 -14.19 -8.87
CA SER A 298 -23.26 -13.32 -8.44
C SER A 298 -24.66 -13.95 -8.66
N ALA A 299 -24.74 -15.20 -9.10
CA ALA A 299 -26.00 -15.82 -9.51
C ALA A 299 -27.04 -15.83 -8.38
N GLU A 300 -26.68 -16.31 -7.21
CA GLU A 300 -27.56 -16.38 -6.02
C GLU A 300 -28.05 -14.99 -5.59
N ALA A 301 -27.15 -13.99 -5.54
CA ALA A 301 -27.50 -12.63 -5.17
C ALA A 301 -28.44 -11.97 -6.18
N ARG A 302 -28.26 -12.25 -7.48
CA ARG A 302 -29.16 -11.77 -8.53
C ARG A 302 -30.55 -12.38 -8.41
N GLU A 303 -30.63 -13.69 -8.28
CA GLU A 303 -31.89 -14.40 -8.11
C GLU A 303 -32.66 -13.89 -6.89
N TRP A 304 -31.97 -13.72 -5.77
CA TRP A 304 -32.54 -13.11 -4.58
C TRP A 304 -33.06 -11.70 -4.83
N ALA A 305 -32.28 -10.83 -5.46
CA ALA A 305 -32.64 -9.43 -5.72
C ALA A 305 -33.81 -9.28 -6.70
N GLU A 306 -33.89 -10.18 -7.69
CA GLU A 306 -35.00 -10.23 -8.66
C GLU A 306 -36.30 -10.72 -7.98
N ASN A 307 -36.22 -11.82 -7.23
CA ASN A 307 -37.36 -12.36 -6.48
C ASN A 307 -37.86 -11.36 -5.41
N ALA A 308 -36.96 -10.61 -4.81
CA ALA A 308 -37.30 -9.55 -3.88
C ALA A 308 -37.82 -8.25 -4.57
N GLY A 309 -37.84 -8.18 -5.91
CA GLY A 309 -38.29 -6.99 -6.64
C GLY A 309 -37.41 -5.76 -6.47
N LEU A 310 -36.14 -5.97 -6.06
CA LEU A 310 -35.16 -4.89 -5.91
C LEU A 310 -34.60 -4.44 -7.26
N ILE A 311 -34.50 -5.37 -8.21
CA ILE A 311 -34.04 -5.13 -9.58
C ILE A 311 -35.11 -5.56 -10.56
N ALA A 312 -35.64 -4.61 -11.32
CA ALA A 312 -36.75 -4.86 -12.26
C ALA A 312 -36.31 -5.00 -13.73
N GLY A 313 -35.17 -4.48 -14.11
CA GLY A 313 -34.74 -4.37 -15.50
C GLY A 313 -35.18 -3.06 -16.16
N ASP A 314 -34.88 -2.92 -17.46
CA ASP A 314 -35.34 -1.80 -18.29
C ASP A 314 -36.79 -2.05 -18.81
N THR A 315 -37.26 -1.20 -19.71
CA THR A 315 -38.60 -1.30 -20.33
C THR A 315 -38.81 -2.62 -21.08
N ASP A 316 -37.74 -3.26 -21.55
CA ASP A 316 -37.75 -4.55 -22.24
C ASP A 316 -37.48 -5.74 -21.29
N GLY A 317 -37.40 -5.48 -20.00
CA GLY A 317 -37.13 -6.47 -18.96
C GLY A 317 -35.66 -6.92 -18.87
N LYS A 318 -34.72 -6.27 -19.56
CA LYS A 318 -33.29 -6.61 -19.51
C LYS A 318 -32.66 -6.07 -18.22
N LYS A 319 -32.03 -6.94 -17.46
CA LYS A 319 -31.45 -6.59 -16.15
C LYS A 319 -30.12 -5.84 -16.22
N MET A 320 -29.38 -5.93 -17.31
CA MET A 320 -28.12 -5.23 -17.61
C MET A 320 -27.12 -5.16 -16.43
N TYR A 321 -26.84 -6.27 -15.77
CA TYR A 321 -26.05 -6.37 -14.55
C TYR A 321 -24.60 -5.85 -14.66
N LYS A 322 -24.09 -5.70 -15.87
CA LYS A 322 -22.75 -5.13 -16.14
C LYS A 322 -22.78 -3.65 -16.52
N LYS A 323 -23.95 -3.03 -16.56
CA LYS A 323 -24.08 -1.59 -16.77
C LYS A 323 -23.53 -0.84 -15.57
N LEU A 324 -22.91 0.32 -15.80
CA LEU A 324 -22.51 1.23 -14.73
C LEU A 324 -23.73 1.68 -13.92
N LEU A 325 -23.63 1.55 -12.60
CA LEU A 325 -24.68 1.96 -11.68
C LEU A 325 -24.51 3.43 -11.32
N THR A 326 -25.56 4.23 -11.49
CA THR A 326 -25.59 5.61 -11.01
C THR A 326 -25.82 5.66 -9.49
N ARG A 327 -25.46 6.79 -8.87
CA ARG A 327 -25.75 7.00 -7.43
C ARG A 327 -27.25 6.96 -7.14
N GLU A 328 -28.07 7.45 -8.06
CA GLU A 328 -29.53 7.46 -7.94
C GLU A 328 -30.10 6.03 -8.01
N GLU A 329 -29.63 5.21 -8.93
CA GLU A 329 -30.02 3.79 -9.03
C GLU A 329 -29.61 3.03 -7.76
N LEU A 330 -28.39 3.27 -7.24
CA LEU A 330 -27.93 2.66 -5.99
C LEU A 330 -28.82 3.03 -4.81
N VAL A 331 -29.11 4.32 -4.63
CA VAL A 331 -29.97 4.82 -3.55
C VAL A 331 -31.37 4.23 -3.65
N THR A 332 -31.90 4.11 -4.86
CA THR A 332 -33.22 3.51 -5.11
C THR A 332 -33.25 2.03 -4.71
N VAL A 333 -32.24 1.26 -5.06
CA VAL A 333 -32.13 -0.15 -4.67
C VAL A 333 -32.02 -0.28 -3.15
N LEU A 334 -31.16 0.51 -2.50
CA LEU A 334 -31.00 0.53 -1.05
C LEU A 334 -32.31 0.94 -0.33
N TYR A 335 -33.00 1.96 -0.82
CA TYR A 335 -34.30 2.37 -0.29
C TYR A 335 -35.33 1.22 -0.32
N ARG A 336 -35.48 0.55 -1.46
CA ARG A 336 -36.37 -0.59 -1.61
C ARG A 336 -36.01 -1.76 -0.67
N ALA A 337 -34.73 -2.07 -0.54
CA ALA A 337 -34.25 -3.12 0.32
C ALA A 337 -34.56 -2.79 1.81
N LEU A 338 -34.22 -1.61 2.27
CA LEU A 338 -34.43 -1.18 3.67
C LEU A 338 -35.92 -1.09 4.04
N HIS A 339 -36.76 -0.54 3.16
CA HIS A 339 -38.20 -0.43 3.41
C HIS A 339 -38.92 -1.77 3.44
N ARG A 340 -38.38 -2.78 2.78
CA ARG A 340 -39.00 -4.11 2.74
C ARG A 340 -38.65 -5.00 3.93
N TYR A 341 -37.53 -4.77 4.59
CA TYR A 341 -37.02 -5.63 5.66
C TYR A 341 -36.95 -4.97 7.05
N PHE A 342 -37.17 -3.66 7.13
CA PHE A 342 -37.06 -2.90 8.40
C PHE A 342 -38.28 -2.04 8.72
N ILE A 343 -39.35 -2.13 7.96
CA ILE A 343 -40.70 -1.62 8.24
C ILE A 343 -41.69 -2.77 8.08
#